data_7cfaa8f86cc3812e37b41be6424f84e2
#
_entry.id   7cfaa8f86cc3812e37b41be6424f84e2
#
_cell.length_a   1.000
_cell.length_b   1.000
_cell.length_c   1.000
_cell.angle_alpha   90.00
_cell.angle_beta   90.00
_cell.angle_gamma   90.00
#
_symmetry.space_group_name_H-M   'P 1'
#
loop_
_entity.id
_entity.type
_entity.pdbx_description
1 polymer ?
#
loop_
_entity_poly.entity_id
_entity_poly.type
_entity_poly.pdbx_seq_one_letter_code
_entity_poly.pdbx_strand_id
1 'polypeptide(L)'
;MASTSPRLAARRSPDDITAKMSLRYPLPAALALVVLAVLGLASPAPAGAVGCALSDVPAGTAPEPVLRHATLCLVNRERTRRGLRRLRQDRLLTKAGRGHVRDMIRKRYFAHTSRSGSSFAKRIFRTGYFRGARRWAAGENLAWGTGSRSTPRKIVRSWLASPGHRRTMLTRKWREIGIGIVRGTPRGHSNGATYATEFAMRR
;
A
#
# COMPACT_ATOMS: atom_id res chain seq x y z
N MET A 1 -32.19 -52.52 19.24
CA MET A 1 -33.17 -52.28 20.35
C MET A 1 -33.54 -50.82 20.19
N ALA A 2 -34.62 -50.62 19.56
CA ALA A 2 -35.93 -50.20 20.03
C ALA A 2 -35.93 -48.68 20.24
N SER A 3 -36.50 -47.92 19.29
CA SER A 3 -37.91 -47.52 19.25
C SER A 3 -38.20 -46.46 20.31
N THR A 4 -38.67 -45.24 20.03
CA THR A 4 -40.01 -44.92 19.54
C THR A 4 -40.15 -43.41 19.36
N SER A 5 -40.73 -42.98 18.23
CA SER A 5 -41.54 -41.75 18.11
C SER A 5 -42.97 -42.05 18.65
N PRO A 6 -43.71 -40.99 19.05
CA PRO A 6 -44.86 -40.60 18.25
C PRO A 6 -45.16 -39.09 18.24
N ARG A 7 -45.56 -38.58 17.06
CA ARG A 7 -46.94 -38.21 16.61
C ARG A 7 -47.61 -37.02 17.35
N LEU A 8 -47.80 -35.95 16.58
CA LEU A 8 -49.07 -35.46 15.97
C LEU A 8 -50.16 -34.93 16.90
N ALA A 9 -50.52 -33.67 16.75
CA ALA A 9 -51.88 -33.12 16.66
C ALA A 9 -51.77 -31.60 16.40
N ALA A 10 -52.17 -31.07 15.34
CA ALA A 10 -53.47 -30.81 14.76
C ALA A 10 -53.98 -29.39 15.04
N ARG A 11 -53.97 -28.59 13.92
CA ARG A 11 -54.97 -27.63 13.48
C ARG A 11 -55.90 -26.98 14.50
N ARG A 12 -55.96 -25.63 14.40
CA ARG A 12 -57.20 -24.83 14.31
C ARG A 12 -56.87 -23.41 13.79
N SER A 13 -57.39 -23.10 12.62
CA SER A 13 -57.98 -21.78 12.29
C SER A 13 -59.42 -21.83 12.77
N PRO A 14 -60.03 -20.74 13.11
CA PRO A 14 -60.84 -20.01 12.14
C PRO A 14 -60.85 -18.47 12.36
N ASP A 15 -61.06 -17.84 11.29
CA ASP A 15 -61.69 -16.63 10.88
C ASP A 15 -62.57 -15.87 11.89
N ASP A 16 -62.67 -14.55 11.56
CA ASP A 16 -63.66 -13.57 11.94
C ASP A 16 -63.50 -12.83 13.29
N ILE A 17 -63.17 -11.57 13.14
CA ILE A 17 -64.02 -10.46 13.58
C ILE A 17 -63.54 -9.16 12.90
N THR A 18 -64.25 -8.70 11.92
CA THR A 18 -64.27 -7.36 11.40
C THR A 18 -64.76 -6.38 12.45
N ALA A 19 -63.94 -5.42 12.84
CA ALA A 19 -64.40 -4.20 13.48
C ALA A 19 -63.80 -2.96 12.80
N LYS A 20 -64.59 -2.42 11.86
CA LYS A 20 -64.38 -1.06 11.34
C LYS A 20 -64.50 -0.05 12.47
N MET A 21 -63.45 0.65 12.78
CA MET A 21 -63.52 1.89 13.52
C MET A 21 -62.77 2.99 12.77
N SER A 22 -63.52 3.73 11.95
CA SER A 22 -63.04 4.94 11.27
C SER A 22 -62.88 6.07 12.27
N LEU A 23 -61.68 6.33 12.68
CA LEU A 23 -61.39 7.57 13.39
C LEU A 23 -60.73 8.55 12.40
N ARG A 24 -61.52 9.45 11.86
CA ARG A 24 -61.06 10.61 11.09
C ARG A 24 -60.56 11.65 12.09
N TYR A 25 -59.22 11.79 12.19
CA TYR A 25 -58.64 12.99 12.79
C TYR A 25 -58.19 13.92 11.66
N PRO A 26 -58.59 15.22 11.70
CA PRO A 26 -58.08 16.20 10.76
C PRO A 26 -56.63 16.54 11.16
N LEU A 27 -55.69 16.34 10.26
CA LEU A 27 -54.29 16.76 10.40
C LEU A 27 -54.24 18.30 10.32
N PRO A 28 -53.64 18.99 11.28
CA PRO A 28 -53.41 20.42 11.16
C PRO A 28 -52.30 20.68 10.09
N ALA A 29 -52.62 21.60 9.20
CA ALA A 29 -51.82 22.04 8.06
C ALA A 29 -50.55 22.86 8.43
N ALA A 30 -49.91 22.57 9.57
CA ALA A 30 -48.79 23.38 10.07
C ALA A 30 -47.45 22.63 10.21
N LEU A 31 -47.31 21.42 9.65
CA LEU A 31 -46.05 20.64 9.77
C LEU A 31 -45.30 20.39 8.44
N ALA A 32 -45.64 21.15 7.39
CA ALA A 32 -45.01 20.95 6.07
C ALA A 32 -43.78 21.84 5.77
N LEU A 33 -43.26 22.59 6.74
CA LEU A 33 -42.24 23.63 6.48
C LEU A 33 -40.93 23.47 7.24
N VAL A 34 -40.68 22.34 7.93
CA VAL A 34 -39.42 22.13 8.71
C VAL A 34 -38.55 21.02 8.17
N VAL A 35 -38.94 20.24 7.16
CA VAL A 35 -38.13 19.10 6.64
C VAL A 35 -37.16 19.48 5.50
N LEU A 36 -37.19 20.72 5.01
CA LEU A 36 -36.35 21.15 3.86
C LEU A 36 -35.05 21.88 4.23
N ALA A 37 -34.67 21.97 5.49
CA ALA A 37 -33.48 22.73 5.93
C ALA A 37 -32.32 21.90 6.46
N VAL A 38 -32.34 20.56 6.34
CA VAL A 38 -31.23 19.69 6.80
C VAL A 38 -30.58 18.85 5.65
N LEU A 39 -30.85 19.23 4.41
CA LEU A 39 -29.94 18.87 3.31
C LEU A 39 -28.77 19.85 3.31
N GLY A 40 -28.12 19.96 4.49
CA GLY A 40 -26.89 20.70 4.67
C GLY A 40 -25.79 20.05 3.87
N LEU A 41 -25.32 20.79 2.90
CA LEU A 41 -23.99 20.83 2.27
C LEU A 41 -22.99 19.86 2.92
N ALA A 42 -23.07 18.59 2.57
CA ALA A 42 -21.91 17.73 2.64
C ALA A 42 -20.92 18.28 1.61
N SER A 43 -20.11 19.26 2.01
CA SER A 43 -18.96 19.67 1.23
C SER A 43 -18.18 18.42 0.89
N PRO A 44 -17.94 18.10 -0.40
CA PRO A 44 -17.10 16.98 -0.74
C PRO A 44 -15.75 17.23 -0.07
N ALA A 45 -15.36 16.35 0.84
CA ALA A 45 -14.04 16.40 1.45
C ALA A 45 -13.02 16.52 0.30
N PRO A 46 -12.05 17.45 0.39
CA PRO A 46 -11.09 17.64 -0.69
C PRO A 46 -10.44 16.29 -1.00
N ALA A 47 -10.58 15.82 -2.24
CA ALA A 47 -10.02 14.57 -2.75
C ALA A 47 -8.47 14.51 -2.70
N GLY A 48 -7.84 15.45 -1.96
CA GLY A 48 -6.40 15.62 -1.83
C GLY A 48 -5.75 15.01 -0.59
N ALA A 49 -6.48 14.38 0.32
CA ALA A 49 -5.94 13.95 1.60
C ALA A 49 -5.97 12.44 1.85
N VAL A 50 -5.98 11.60 0.82
CA VAL A 50 -5.63 10.19 1.03
C VAL A 50 -4.12 10.14 1.24
N GLY A 51 -3.72 10.37 2.49
CA GLY A 51 -2.34 10.20 2.92
C GLY A 51 -1.87 8.78 2.60
N CYS A 52 -0.57 8.61 2.33
CA CYS A 52 -0.02 7.28 2.13
C CYS A 52 -0.23 6.46 3.41
N ALA A 53 -1.32 5.69 3.45
CA ALA A 53 -1.69 4.88 4.62
C ALA A 53 -0.51 4.00 5.05
N LEU A 54 -0.37 3.77 6.36
CA LEU A 54 0.66 2.93 6.97
C LEU A 54 2.12 3.35 6.67
N SER A 55 2.32 4.60 6.23
CA SER A 55 3.67 5.10 5.94
C SER A 55 4.52 5.33 7.20
N ASP A 56 3.89 5.42 8.36
CA ASP A 56 4.56 5.63 9.65
C ASP A 56 4.66 4.37 10.51
N VAL A 57 4.22 3.23 9.96
CA VAL A 57 4.30 1.93 10.64
C VAL A 57 5.74 1.40 10.54
N PRO A 58 6.38 1.01 11.66
CA PRO A 58 7.69 0.38 11.64
C PRO A 58 7.67 -0.92 10.84
N ALA A 59 8.74 -1.19 10.11
CA ALA A 59 8.80 -2.33 9.18
C ALA A 59 8.72 -3.71 9.88
N GLY A 60 8.83 -3.75 11.20
CA GLY A 60 8.63 -4.96 12.00
C GLY A 60 7.18 -5.33 12.28
N THR A 61 6.23 -4.40 12.10
CA THR A 61 4.84 -4.53 12.55
C THR A 61 3.82 -4.65 11.43
N ALA A 62 4.24 -4.53 10.17
CA ALA A 62 3.35 -4.68 9.03
C ALA A 62 3.94 -5.64 7.97
N PRO A 63 3.09 -6.32 7.17
CA PRO A 63 3.54 -7.15 6.07
C PRO A 63 4.32 -6.36 5.01
N GLU A 64 5.34 -6.99 4.40
CA GLU A 64 6.16 -6.38 3.35
C GLU A 64 5.33 -5.75 2.20
N PRO A 65 4.26 -6.38 1.66
CA PRO A 65 3.45 -5.78 0.61
C PRO A 65 2.84 -4.43 1.00
N VAL A 66 2.41 -4.29 2.24
CA VAL A 66 1.82 -3.05 2.78
C VAL A 66 2.88 -1.94 2.84
N LEU A 67 4.05 -2.23 3.40
CA LEU A 67 5.16 -1.29 3.47
C LEU A 67 5.64 -0.87 2.08
N ARG A 68 5.66 -1.80 1.14
CA ARG A 68 6.00 -1.55 -0.27
C ARG A 68 5.00 -0.61 -0.93
N HIS A 69 3.69 -0.82 -0.70
CA HIS A 69 2.65 0.08 -1.21
C HIS A 69 2.79 1.49 -0.62
N ALA A 70 2.99 1.61 0.69
CA ALA A 70 3.23 2.88 1.37
C ALA A 70 4.48 3.61 0.82
N THR A 71 5.57 2.87 0.59
CA THR A 71 6.79 3.41 0.00
C THR A 71 6.55 3.92 -1.42
N LEU A 72 5.86 3.15 -2.28
CA LEU A 72 5.49 3.55 -3.64
C LEU A 72 4.62 4.81 -3.64
N CYS A 73 3.63 4.86 -2.76
CA CYS A 73 2.77 6.03 -2.58
C CYS A 73 3.59 7.28 -2.27
N LEU A 74 4.50 7.20 -1.29
CA LEU A 74 5.37 8.31 -0.89
C LEU A 74 6.28 8.77 -2.03
N VAL A 75 6.96 7.85 -2.71
CA VAL A 75 7.81 8.15 -3.86
C VAL A 75 7.00 8.84 -4.96
N ASN A 76 5.83 8.30 -5.29
CA ASN A 76 4.97 8.87 -6.32
C ASN A 76 4.41 10.24 -5.94
N ARG A 77 4.09 10.47 -4.67
CA ARG A 77 3.68 11.78 -4.17
C ARG A 77 4.78 12.82 -4.35
N GLU A 78 6.03 12.47 -4.02
CA GLU A 78 7.16 13.37 -4.20
C GLU A 78 7.49 13.65 -5.68
N ARG A 79 7.24 12.67 -6.55
CA ARG A 79 7.39 12.82 -8.00
C ARG A 79 6.30 13.71 -8.59
N THR A 80 5.02 13.45 -8.28
CA THR A 80 3.89 14.24 -8.82
C THR A 80 3.92 15.69 -8.35
N ARG A 81 4.34 15.98 -7.11
CA ARG A 81 4.55 17.36 -6.62
C ARG A 81 5.58 18.15 -7.44
N ARG A 82 6.42 17.48 -8.24
CA ARG A 82 7.44 18.06 -9.11
C ARG A 82 7.15 17.89 -10.58
N GLY A 83 5.87 17.63 -10.93
CA GLY A 83 5.45 17.44 -12.33
C GLY A 83 6.05 16.19 -12.99
N LEU A 84 6.54 15.22 -12.21
CA LEU A 84 7.10 13.99 -12.72
C LEU A 84 6.03 12.89 -12.79
N ARG A 85 6.10 12.07 -13.83
CA ARG A 85 5.23 10.91 -13.99
C ARG A 85 5.36 9.96 -12.79
N ARG A 86 4.22 9.42 -12.34
CA ARG A 86 4.17 8.32 -11.37
C ARG A 86 4.87 7.09 -11.93
N LEU A 87 5.51 6.34 -11.05
CA LEU A 87 6.13 5.06 -11.38
C LEU A 87 5.13 3.93 -11.15
N ARG A 88 5.16 2.94 -12.04
CA ARG A 88 4.43 1.69 -11.88
C ARG A 88 5.32 0.67 -11.15
N GLN A 89 4.74 -0.10 -10.25
CA GLN A 89 5.48 -1.18 -9.61
C GLN A 89 5.70 -2.33 -10.59
N ASP A 90 6.92 -2.86 -10.62
CA ASP A 90 7.27 -4.03 -11.41
C ASP A 90 7.76 -5.17 -10.50
N ARG A 91 7.32 -6.41 -10.80
CA ARG A 91 7.63 -7.60 -10.00
C ARG A 91 9.07 -8.07 -10.18
N LEU A 92 9.63 -7.95 -11.38
CA LEU A 92 11.00 -8.38 -11.66
C LEU A 92 12.02 -7.43 -11.03
N LEU A 93 11.74 -6.12 -11.07
CA LEU A 93 12.54 -5.14 -10.32
C LEU A 93 12.44 -5.37 -8.80
N THR A 94 11.25 -5.68 -8.29
CA THR A 94 11.05 -6.02 -6.87
C THR A 94 11.84 -7.28 -6.49
N LYS A 95 11.87 -8.30 -7.36
CA LYS A 95 12.67 -9.52 -7.16
C LYS A 95 14.16 -9.21 -7.07
N ALA A 96 14.68 -8.34 -7.94
CA ALA A 96 16.08 -7.91 -7.91
C ALA A 96 16.44 -7.21 -6.60
N GLY A 97 15.68 -6.16 -6.21
CA GLY A 97 15.92 -5.41 -4.98
C GLY A 97 15.77 -6.25 -3.72
N ARG A 98 14.72 -7.07 -3.64
CA ARG A 98 14.50 -7.96 -2.48
C ARG A 98 15.61 -9.01 -2.33
N GLY A 99 16.08 -9.58 -3.45
CA GLY A 99 17.21 -10.50 -3.47
C GLY A 99 18.48 -9.85 -2.94
N HIS A 100 18.76 -8.61 -3.36
CA HIS A 100 19.92 -7.86 -2.90
C HIS A 100 19.85 -7.51 -1.41
N VAL A 101 18.69 -7.06 -0.93
CA VAL A 101 18.47 -6.78 0.50
C VAL A 101 18.75 -8.01 1.36
N ARG A 102 18.22 -9.18 0.95
CA ARG A 102 18.51 -10.46 1.65
C ARG A 102 20.00 -10.80 1.66
N ASP A 103 20.69 -10.57 0.55
CA ASP A 103 22.14 -10.82 0.46
C ASP A 103 22.92 -9.89 1.39
N MET A 104 22.57 -8.58 1.42
CA MET A 104 23.19 -7.61 2.31
C MET A 104 23.02 -7.98 3.78
N ILE A 105 21.81 -8.36 4.20
CA ILE A 105 21.54 -8.74 5.59
C ILE A 105 22.30 -10.01 5.95
N ARG A 106 22.20 -11.07 5.13
CA ARG A 106 22.83 -12.37 5.37
C ARG A 106 24.35 -12.26 5.45
N LYS A 107 24.96 -11.47 4.55
CA LYS A 107 26.42 -11.33 4.44
C LYS A 107 26.97 -10.11 5.21
N ARG A 108 26.12 -9.40 5.95
CA ARG A 108 26.50 -8.26 6.80
C ARG A 108 27.31 -7.19 6.06
N TYR A 109 26.78 -6.70 4.93
CA TYR A 109 27.34 -5.56 4.20
C TYR A 109 26.24 -4.61 3.72
N PHE A 110 26.62 -3.38 3.37
CA PHE A 110 25.71 -2.39 2.82
C PHE A 110 26.38 -1.65 1.67
N ALA A 111 26.05 -2.03 0.44
CA ALA A 111 26.65 -1.47 -0.77
C ALA A 111 25.76 -1.75 -1.99
N HIS A 112 25.87 -0.91 -3.02
CA HIS A 112 25.20 -1.11 -4.31
C HIS A 112 25.69 -2.33 -5.08
N THR A 113 26.96 -2.68 -4.94
CA THR A 113 27.56 -3.88 -5.54
C THR A 113 27.59 -5.00 -4.52
N SER A 114 27.10 -6.18 -4.92
CA SER A 114 27.14 -7.38 -4.07
C SER A 114 28.59 -7.82 -3.83
N ARG A 115 28.85 -8.55 -2.74
CA ARG A 115 30.19 -9.12 -2.49
C ARG A 115 30.69 -10.03 -3.62
N SER A 116 29.77 -10.56 -4.45
CA SER A 116 30.10 -11.33 -5.68
C SER A 116 30.38 -10.45 -6.90
N GLY A 117 30.57 -9.14 -6.75
CA GLY A 117 30.79 -8.20 -7.86
C GLY A 117 29.56 -7.89 -8.71
N SER A 118 28.35 -8.28 -8.26
CA SER A 118 27.13 -8.07 -9.04
C SER A 118 26.57 -6.67 -8.80
N SER A 119 26.57 -5.80 -9.82
CA SER A 119 25.93 -4.49 -9.79
C SER A 119 24.39 -4.60 -9.77
N PHE A 120 23.67 -3.52 -9.40
CA PHE A 120 22.21 -3.48 -9.47
C PHE A 120 21.70 -3.76 -10.90
N ALA A 121 22.34 -3.22 -11.94
CA ALA A 121 21.97 -3.50 -13.31
C ALA A 121 22.08 -5.00 -13.64
N LYS A 122 23.18 -5.65 -13.26
CA LYS A 122 23.39 -7.10 -13.46
C LYS A 122 22.33 -7.94 -12.72
N ARG A 123 21.92 -7.51 -11.51
CA ARG A 123 20.83 -8.16 -10.77
C ARG A 123 19.48 -8.04 -11.50
N ILE A 124 19.17 -6.84 -12.04
CA ILE A 124 17.96 -6.61 -12.84
C ILE A 124 17.99 -7.45 -14.13
N PHE A 125 19.10 -7.49 -14.84
CA PHE A 125 19.24 -8.35 -16.04
C PHE A 125 18.94 -9.82 -15.75
N ARG A 126 19.44 -10.37 -14.65
CA ARG A 126 19.15 -11.75 -14.24
C ARG A 126 17.70 -12.07 -13.98
N THR A 127 16.87 -11.08 -13.69
CA THR A 127 15.41 -11.29 -13.54
C THR A 127 14.68 -11.40 -14.88
N GLY A 128 15.32 -11.04 -15.97
CA GLY A 128 14.71 -10.96 -17.30
C GLY A 128 13.97 -9.64 -17.56
N TYR A 129 14.05 -8.67 -16.66
CA TYR A 129 13.33 -7.38 -16.82
C TYR A 129 13.72 -6.69 -18.13
N PHE A 130 14.97 -6.70 -18.56
CA PHE A 130 15.42 -6.04 -19.77
C PHE A 130 15.36 -6.91 -21.04
N ARG A 131 14.78 -8.13 -20.96
CA ARG A 131 14.68 -9.00 -22.15
C ARG A 131 13.96 -8.30 -23.29
N GLY A 132 14.58 -8.28 -24.48
CA GLY A 132 14.04 -7.63 -25.68
C GLY A 132 14.14 -6.10 -25.71
N ALA A 133 14.67 -5.48 -24.67
CA ALA A 133 14.80 -4.02 -24.64
C ALA A 133 15.99 -3.55 -25.50
N ARG A 134 15.72 -2.67 -26.48
CA ARG A 134 16.77 -2.00 -27.28
C ARG A 134 17.45 -0.86 -26.53
N ARG A 135 16.70 -0.22 -25.61
CA ARG A 135 17.20 0.87 -24.75
C ARG A 135 16.74 0.62 -23.33
N TRP A 136 17.61 0.82 -22.38
CA TRP A 136 17.29 0.69 -20.97
C TRP A 136 18.10 1.67 -20.13
N ALA A 137 17.63 1.90 -18.93
CA ALA A 137 18.36 2.58 -17.87
C ALA A 137 17.88 2.05 -16.52
N ALA A 138 18.77 2.07 -15.55
CA ALA A 138 18.45 1.69 -14.18
C ALA A 138 19.13 2.62 -13.17
N GLY A 139 18.62 2.62 -11.96
CA GLY A 139 19.18 3.30 -10.80
C GLY A 139 18.69 2.64 -9.51
N GLU A 140 19.47 2.72 -8.45
CA GLU A 140 19.15 2.10 -7.17
C GLU A 140 19.27 3.09 -6.04
N ASN A 141 18.34 3.03 -5.07
CA ASN A 141 18.51 3.63 -3.76
C ASN A 141 18.45 2.54 -2.68
N LEU A 142 19.35 2.63 -1.72
CA LEU A 142 19.42 1.74 -0.57
C LEU A 142 19.21 2.53 0.72
N ALA A 143 18.57 1.94 1.71
CA ALA A 143 18.52 2.45 3.07
C ALA A 143 18.23 1.32 4.06
N TRP A 144 18.54 1.55 5.31
CA TRP A 144 18.07 0.74 6.42
C TRP A 144 17.79 1.61 7.63
N GLY A 145 16.97 1.12 8.54
CA GLY A 145 16.64 1.78 9.80
C GLY A 145 16.18 0.79 10.85
N THR A 146 16.20 1.20 12.10
CA THR A 146 15.71 0.42 13.25
C THR A 146 14.54 1.13 13.92
N GLY A 147 13.62 0.38 14.52
CA GLY A 147 12.46 0.93 15.22
C GLY A 147 11.69 1.93 14.34
N SER A 148 11.39 3.10 14.88
CA SER A 148 10.67 4.16 14.17
C SER A 148 11.40 4.71 12.94
N ARG A 149 12.73 4.53 12.84
CA ARG A 149 13.51 4.92 11.65
C ARG A 149 13.36 3.95 10.50
N SER A 150 12.76 2.77 10.70
CA SER A 150 12.50 1.78 9.66
C SER A 150 11.17 2.02 8.91
N THR A 151 10.41 3.07 9.24
CA THR A 151 9.13 3.36 8.59
C THR A 151 9.32 3.81 7.14
N PRO A 152 8.40 3.48 6.22
CA PRO A 152 8.46 3.97 4.83
C PRO A 152 8.68 5.47 4.72
N ARG A 153 8.00 6.28 5.57
CA ARG A 153 8.16 7.74 5.58
C ARG A 153 9.57 8.19 5.96
N LYS A 154 10.15 7.61 6.98
CA LYS A 154 11.52 7.97 7.41
C LYS A 154 12.55 7.58 6.35
N ILE A 155 12.39 6.41 5.74
CA ILE A 155 13.26 5.94 4.65
C ILE A 155 13.16 6.87 3.43
N VAL A 156 11.94 7.19 2.96
CA VAL A 156 11.79 8.10 1.80
C VAL A 156 12.31 9.50 2.12
N ARG A 157 12.09 10.02 3.34
CA ARG A 157 12.68 11.30 3.78
C ARG A 157 14.20 11.27 3.79
N SER A 158 14.83 10.18 4.23
CA SER A 158 16.29 10.06 4.20
C SER A 158 16.84 10.10 2.77
N TRP A 159 16.15 9.45 1.82
CA TRP A 159 16.51 9.53 0.39
C TRP A 159 16.35 10.95 -0.16
N LEU A 160 15.30 11.68 0.24
CA LEU A 160 15.10 13.06 -0.18
C LEU A 160 16.16 14.02 0.40
N ALA A 161 16.63 13.76 1.61
CA ALA A 161 17.66 14.55 2.26
C ALA A 161 19.07 14.32 1.67
N SER A 162 19.28 13.18 1.02
CA SER A 162 20.56 12.85 0.35
C SER A 162 20.55 13.31 -1.11
N PRO A 163 21.44 14.19 -1.57
CA PRO A 163 21.46 14.69 -2.93
C PRO A 163 21.52 13.60 -3.99
N GLY A 164 22.33 12.56 -3.80
CA GLY A 164 22.45 11.42 -4.72
C GLY A 164 21.17 10.59 -4.82
N HIS A 165 20.63 10.18 -3.67
CA HIS A 165 19.40 9.40 -3.62
C HIS A 165 18.18 10.19 -4.14
N ARG A 166 18.10 11.49 -3.80
CA ARG A 166 17.05 12.39 -4.31
C ARG A 166 17.10 12.49 -5.83
N ARG A 167 18.28 12.69 -6.43
CA ARG A 167 18.48 12.74 -7.88
C ARG A 167 18.02 11.45 -8.53
N THR A 168 18.44 10.30 -8.01
CA THR A 168 17.99 8.99 -8.50
C THR A 168 16.48 8.87 -8.46
N MET A 169 15.84 9.13 -7.32
CA MET A 169 14.40 8.99 -7.12
C MET A 169 13.58 9.92 -8.02
N LEU A 170 14.10 11.13 -8.33
CA LEU A 170 13.41 12.17 -9.09
C LEU A 170 13.81 12.23 -10.57
N THR A 171 14.61 11.30 -11.05
CA THR A 171 15.00 11.24 -12.47
C THR A 171 13.77 11.05 -13.36
N ARG A 172 13.60 11.92 -14.37
CA ARG A 172 12.42 12.00 -15.25
C ARG A 172 12.21 10.77 -16.13
N LYS A 173 13.30 10.12 -16.53
CA LYS A 173 13.25 8.97 -17.45
C LYS A 173 12.64 7.70 -16.88
N TRP A 174 12.55 7.55 -15.57
CA TRP A 174 12.01 6.34 -14.96
C TRP A 174 10.53 6.12 -15.31
N ARG A 175 10.16 4.87 -15.48
CA ARG A 175 8.79 4.41 -15.78
C ARG A 175 8.30 3.42 -14.74
N GLU A 176 9.19 2.61 -14.22
CA GLU A 176 8.89 1.51 -13.32
C GLU A 176 9.82 1.53 -12.11
N ILE A 177 9.36 0.93 -11.03
CA ILE A 177 10.08 0.79 -9.78
C ILE A 177 9.85 -0.60 -9.19
N GLY A 178 10.90 -1.23 -8.69
CA GLY A 178 10.82 -2.37 -7.78
C GLY A 178 11.18 -1.91 -6.37
N ILE A 179 10.49 -2.41 -5.37
CA ILE A 179 10.76 -2.09 -3.97
C ILE A 179 10.95 -3.40 -3.21
N GLY A 180 12.17 -3.70 -2.81
CA GLY A 180 12.52 -4.80 -1.93
C GLY A 180 12.64 -4.32 -0.50
N ILE A 181 11.92 -4.95 0.41
CA ILE A 181 11.98 -4.67 1.86
C ILE A 181 12.16 -6.01 2.56
N VAL A 182 13.07 -6.09 3.51
CA VAL A 182 13.27 -7.27 4.34
C VAL A 182 13.54 -6.83 5.78
N ARG A 183 12.92 -7.52 6.74
CA ARG A 183 13.19 -7.31 8.17
C ARG A 183 14.65 -7.63 8.48
N GLY A 184 15.21 -6.86 9.39
CA GLY A 184 16.62 -6.94 9.75
C GLY A 184 17.47 -5.90 9.04
N THR A 185 18.68 -5.73 9.54
CA THR A 185 19.66 -4.78 9.01
C THR A 185 20.98 -5.48 8.71
N PRO A 186 21.83 -4.89 7.85
CA PRO A 186 23.16 -5.43 7.59
C PRO A 186 24.08 -5.47 8.84
N ARG A 187 23.70 -4.74 9.90
CA ARG A 187 24.39 -4.74 11.19
C ARG A 187 23.83 -5.72 12.21
N GLY A 188 22.85 -6.57 11.82
CA GLY A 188 22.29 -7.62 12.66
C GLY A 188 21.13 -7.19 13.57
N HIS A 189 20.62 -5.96 13.46
CA HIS A 189 19.47 -5.55 14.26
C HIS A 189 18.17 -6.18 13.72
N SER A 190 17.47 -6.95 14.55
CA SER A 190 16.21 -7.62 14.19
C SER A 190 15.00 -6.69 14.20
N ASN A 191 15.03 -5.60 14.98
CA ASN A 191 13.97 -4.60 15.10
C ASN A 191 13.99 -3.54 13.98
N GLY A 192 14.67 -3.82 12.87
CA GLY A 192 14.79 -2.91 11.74
C GLY A 192 14.35 -3.51 10.43
N ALA A 193 14.54 -2.75 9.37
CA ALA A 193 14.39 -3.23 8.00
C ALA A 193 15.39 -2.55 7.07
N THR A 194 15.71 -3.28 6.01
CA THR A 194 16.53 -2.82 4.90
C THR A 194 15.67 -2.71 3.65
N TYR A 195 15.89 -1.64 2.89
CA TYR A 195 15.15 -1.25 1.71
C TYR A 195 16.07 -1.14 0.51
N ALA A 196 15.62 -1.62 -0.64
CA ALA A 196 16.19 -1.30 -1.95
C ALA A 196 15.06 -0.86 -2.88
N THR A 197 15.28 0.21 -3.63
CA THR A 197 14.42 0.62 -4.74
C THR A 197 15.18 0.56 -6.04
N GLU A 198 14.69 -0.27 -6.96
CA GLU A 198 15.21 -0.39 -8.32
C GLU A 198 14.35 0.45 -9.25
N PHE A 199 14.90 1.55 -9.74
CA PHE A 199 14.25 2.41 -10.75
C PHE A 199 14.68 1.98 -12.12
N ALA A 200 13.75 1.90 -13.07
CA ALA A 200 14.11 1.52 -14.42
C ALA A 200 13.20 2.11 -15.51
N MET A 201 13.74 2.09 -16.73
CA MET A 201 13.01 2.22 -17.97
C MET A 201 13.56 1.24 -18.98
N ARG A 202 12.67 0.72 -19.86
CA ARG A 202 13.00 -0.10 -21.03
C ARG A 202 12.13 0.27 -22.21
N ARG A 203 12.68 0.18 -23.42
CA ARG A 203 12.02 0.39 -24.71
C ARG A 203 12.55 -0.60 -25.73
#